data_9ca56dc15989f2830f899e294a2fa047
#
_entry.id   9ca56dc15989f2830f899e294a2fa047
#
_cell.length_a   1.000
_cell.length_b   1.000
_cell.length_c   1.000
_cell.angle_alpha   90.00
_cell.angle_beta   90.00
_cell.angle_gamma   90.00
#
_symmetry.space_group_name_H-M   'P 1'
#
loop_
_entity.id
_entity.type
_entity.pdbx_description
1 polymer ?
#
loop_
_entity_poly.entity_id
_entity_poly.type
_entity_poly.pdbx_seq_one_letter_code
_entity_poly.pdbx_strand_id
1 'polypeptide(L)'
;MTDATAFATARQTVQRQIVQRQIRTRRLTGLAIPVLIVAYLIYLVFSFDIPGLAARARMDNARILLSDFVAYKTHVTRDNRSDAVTVSIEGDAKATYLPSQYPAWVQTGGGITTIDLGQGHIVTYDARGARYAVPGYGVIDIQPRDGKLLLTAPQPVPDWINVTDTRISVTTPQGRFAYSRSKVETFRYQPGWALFFFTLDSPFYDKSIGQLAALLTGPRLDPARSNAAYMASEFWNNSQWHHGDVAWALFETVLMAFLGTMGAALIALPLAFLAARNFAPLRSVRLVFRRLFDFVRGVDGLIWTIILSRAFGPGPMTGALAILMTDSGTFGKTFSEALENIDERQVEGIRSTGAGPLQRARFGVLPQIAPILLSQILYYLESNTRSATVIGAIVGGGIGLLLTQAIITQKDWEDVAYYMTLIVLMVMAMDSLSGWLRRKLIKGP
;
A
#
# COMPACT_ATOMS: atom_id res chain seq x y z
N MET A 1 -54.25 26.63 63.29
CA MET A 1 -54.38 26.19 61.87
C MET A 1 -53.44 26.99 60.95
N THR A 2 -52.78 28.05 61.37
CA THR A 2 -51.93 28.95 60.56
C THR A 2 -50.50 28.46 60.39
N ASP A 3 -49.91 27.62 61.28
CA ASP A 3 -48.55 27.18 61.19
C ASP A 3 -48.29 26.04 60.18
N ALA A 4 -49.24 25.14 59.95
CA ALA A 4 -49.10 24.02 59.04
C ALA A 4 -49.07 24.45 57.56
N THR A 5 -49.82 25.52 57.23
CA THR A 5 -49.84 26.08 55.85
C THR A 5 -48.57 26.87 55.52
N ALA A 6 -47.98 27.55 56.50
CA ALA A 6 -46.70 28.25 56.34
C ALA A 6 -45.52 27.27 56.15
N PHE A 7 -45.49 26.13 56.85
CA PHE A 7 -44.51 25.07 56.68
C PHE A 7 -44.64 24.35 55.29
N ALA A 8 -45.86 24.13 54.82
CA ALA A 8 -46.08 23.51 53.49
C ALA A 8 -45.64 24.42 52.33
N THR A 9 -45.88 25.74 52.44
CA THR A 9 -45.44 26.74 51.46
C THR A 9 -43.95 26.92 51.45
N ALA A 10 -43.29 26.93 52.62
CA ALA A 10 -41.84 27.00 52.73
C ALA A 10 -41.16 25.75 52.08
N ARG A 11 -41.72 24.56 52.31
CA ARG A 11 -41.22 23.29 51.70
C ARG A 11 -41.39 23.27 50.18
N GLN A 12 -42.48 23.78 49.66
CA GLN A 12 -42.69 23.92 48.21
C GLN A 12 -41.74 24.93 47.57
N THR A 13 -41.43 26.05 48.24
CA THR A 13 -40.47 27.06 47.71
C THR A 13 -39.05 26.50 47.68
N VAL A 14 -38.63 25.76 48.68
CA VAL A 14 -37.31 25.10 48.71
C VAL A 14 -37.22 24.02 47.61
N GLN A 15 -38.25 23.19 47.44
CA GLN A 15 -38.26 22.20 46.36
C GLN A 15 -38.23 22.85 44.98
N ARG A 16 -38.95 23.92 44.72
CA ARG A 16 -38.90 24.69 43.47
C ARG A 16 -37.48 25.28 43.22
N GLN A 17 -36.84 25.81 44.24
CA GLN A 17 -35.47 26.32 44.13
C GLN A 17 -34.44 25.20 43.77
N ILE A 18 -34.58 24.02 44.40
CA ILE A 18 -33.74 22.85 44.10
C ILE A 18 -33.91 22.39 42.65
N VAL A 19 -35.15 22.26 42.19
CA VAL A 19 -35.51 21.85 40.81
C VAL A 19 -35.00 22.90 39.82
N GLN A 20 -35.21 24.18 40.05
CA GLN A 20 -34.70 25.25 39.18
C GLN A 20 -33.17 25.26 39.12
N ARG A 21 -32.49 25.02 40.23
CA ARG A 21 -31.02 24.91 40.30
C ARG A 21 -30.54 23.69 39.48
N GLN A 22 -31.19 22.56 39.59
CA GLN A 22 -30.87 21.35 38.81
C GLN A 22 -31.09 21.54 37.30
N ILE A 23 -32.21 22.18 36.94
CA ILE A 23 -32.47 22.48 35.50
C ILE A 23 -31.46 23.46 34.96
N ARG A 24 -31.08 24.50 35.69
CA ARG A 24 -30.07 25.48 35.31
C ARG A 24 -28.69 24.82 35.17
N THR A 25 -28.31 23.96 36.12
CA THR A 25 -27.05 23.21 36.06
C THR A 25 -27.01 22.28 34.85
N ARG A 26 -28.08 21.51 34.59
CA ARG A 26 -28.17 20.64 33.41
C ARG A 26 -28.12 21.41 32.09
N ARG A 27 -28.77 22.60 32.02
CA ARG A 27 -28.67 23.46 30.83
C ARG A 27 -27.26 24.02 30.64
N LEU A 28 -26.62 24.46 31.73
CA LEU A 28 -25.25 24.98 31.69
C LEU A 28 -24.24 23.88 31.31
N THR A 29 -24.34 22.67 31.87
CA THR A 29 -23.51 21.55 31.49
C THR A 29 -23.80 21.07 30.07
N GLY A 30 -25.06 21.08 29.65
CA GLY A 30 -25.47 20.74 28.29
C GLY A 30 -24.93 21.70 27.21
N LEU A 31 -24.74 22.98 27.57
CA LEU A 31 -24.12 23.99 26.69
C LEU A 31 -22.57 24.02 26.83
N ALA A 32 -22.05 23.78 28.04
CA ALA A 32 -20.62 23.83 28.31
C ALA A 32 -19.85 22.72 27.57
N ILE A 33 -20.42 21.51 27.44
CA ILE A 33 -19.78 20.40 26.75
C ILE A 33 -19.54 20.68 25.25
N PRO A 34 -20.54 21.10 24.45
CA PRO A 34 -20.30 21.48 23.06
C PRO A 34 -19.32 22.64 22.92
N VAL A 35 -19.41 23.66 23.80
CA VAL A 35 -18.46 24.80 23.79
C VAL A 35 -17.03 24.36 24.08
N LEU A 36 -16.82 23.48 25.06
CA LEU A 36 -15.50 22.90 25.34
C LEU A 36 -14.96 22.08 24.17
N ILE A 37 -15.83 21.29 23.53
CA ILE A 37 -15.42 20.51 22.33
C ILE A 37 -14.97 21.47 21.22
N VAL A 38 -15.76 22.51 20.93
CA VAL A 38 -15.40 23.50 19.91
C VAL A 38 -14.11 24.25 20.27
N ALA A 39 -13.97 24.69 21.51
CA ALA A 39 -12.76 25.34 22.01
C ALA A 39 -11.52 24.42 21.90
N TYR A 40 -11.69 23.13 22.21
CA TYR A 40 -10.63 22.13 22.05
C TYR A 40 -10.27 21.90 20.58
N LEU A 41 -11.26 21.83 19.69
CA LEU A 41 -11.01 21.71 18.24
C LEU A 41 -10.26 22.93 17.70
N ILE A 42 -10.65 24.14 18.13
CA ILE A 42 -9.94 25.39 17.78
C ILE A 42 -8.51 25.33 18.31
N TYR A 43 -8.31 24.92 19.56
CA TYR A 43 -6.99 24.72 20.15
C TYR A 43 -6.15 23.75 19.30
N LEU A 44 -6.71 22.60 18.87
CA LEU A 44 -6.01 21.64 18.02
C LEU A 44 -5.60 22.27 16.68
N VAL A 45 -6.48 23.05 16.02
CA VAL A 45 -6.17 23.72 14.75
C VAL A 45 -4.93 24.63 14.89
N PHE A 46 -4.84 25.39 15.98
CA PHE A 46 -3.68 26.28 16.22
C PHE A 46 -2.46 25.52 16.75
N SER A 47 -2.66 24.54 17.63
CA SER A 47 -1.56 23.77 18.23
C SER A 47 -0.81 22.93 17.18
N PHE A 48 -1.53 22.38 16.18
CA PHE A 48 -0.95 21.63 15.06
C PHE A 48 -0.61 22.50 13.84
N ASP A 49 -0.76 23.82 13.96
CA ASP A 49 -0.49 24.77 12.85
C ASP A 49 -1.15 24.34 11.53
N ILE A 50 -2.42 23.92 11.59
CA ILE A 50 -3.15 23.47 10.39
C ILE A 50 -3.18 24.54 9.27
N PRO A 51 -3.38 25.86 9.60
CA PRO A 51 -3.27 26.90 8.56
C PRO A 51 -1.89 26.99 7.92
N GLY A 52 -0.82 26.90 8.73
CA GLY A 52 0.55 26.90 8.24
C GLY A 52 0.87 25.63 7.42
N LEU A 53 0.33 24.47 7.82
CA LEU A 53 0.44 23.24 7.04
C LEU A 53 -0.24 23.39 5.67
N ALA A 54 -1.44 23.96 5.65
CA ALA A 54 -2.17 24.22 4.38
C ALA A 54 -1.41 25.20 3.48
N ALA A 55 -0.83 26.26 4.06
CA ALA A 55 -0.03 27.24 3.30
C ALA A 55 1.28 26.63 2.75
N ARG A 56 1.86 25.65 3.44
CA ARG A 56 3.08 24.94 3.00
C ARG A 56 2.80 23.71 2.14
N ALA A 57 1.52 23.37 1.94
CA ALA A 57 1.14 22.20 1.13
C ALA A 57 1.59 22.38 -0.32
N ARG A 58 2.46 21.48 -0.79
CA ARG A 58 2.97 21.45 -2.18
C ARG A 58 2.05 20.60 -3.03
N MET A 59 0.87 21.12 -3.35
CA MET A 59 -0.13 20.42 -4.17
C MET A 59 0.40 20.08 -5.57
N ASP A 60 1.32 20.90 -6.11
CA ASP A 60 1.96 20.62 -7.39
C ASP A 60 2.80 19.34 -7.35
N ASN A 61 3.53 19.10 -6.27
CA ASN A 61 4.29 17.86 -6.10
C ASN A 61 3.34 16.64 -6.02
N ALA A 62 2.20 16.75 -5.35
CA ALA A 62 1.22 15.67 -5.31
C ALA A 62 0.63 15.39 -6.70
N ARG A 63 0.37 16.44 -7.50
CA ARG A 63 -0.10 16.26 -8.89
C ARG A 63 0.96 15.58 -9.75
N ILE A 64 2.23 15.97 -9.64
CA ILE A 64 3.33 15.35 -10.36
C ILE A 64 3.43 13.85 -9.98
N LEU A 65 3.39 13.52 -8.69
CA LEU A 65 3.42 12.14 -8.22
C LEU A 65 2.27 11.31 -8.78
N LEU A 66 1.04 11.86 -8.77
CA LEU A 66 -0.12 11.17 -9.34
C LEU A 66 -0.01 11.00 -10.87
N SER A 67 0.60 11.95 -11.57
CA SER A 67 0.87 11.80 -13.00
C SER A 67 1.93 10.73 -13.27
N ASP A 68 2.95 10.62 -12.43
CA ASP A 68 4.00 9.61 -12.55
C ASP A 68 3.49 8.17 -12.34
N PHE A 69 2.34 7.98 -11.67
CA PHE A 69 1.70 6.66 -11.54
C PHE A 69 1.19 6.10 -12.87
N VAL A 70 0.86 6.98 -13.82
CA VAL A 70 0.29 6.61 -15.13
C VAL A 70 1.12 7.16 -16.29
N ALA A 71 2.35 7.53 -16.05
CA ALA A 71 3.27 8.04 -17.05
C ALA A 71 4.65 7.42 -16.88
N TYR A 72 5.28 7.14 -18.00
CA TYR A 72 6.67 6.71 -18.04
C TYR A 72 7.55 7.76 -18.72
N LYS A 73 8.85 7.68 -18.47
CA LYS A 73 9.84 8.63 -18.99
C LYS A 73 10.79 7.90 -19.94
N THR A 74 10.90 8.40 -21.15
CA THR A 74 11.95 7.94 -22.07
C THR A 74 13.11 8.91 -21.99
N HIS A 75 14.29 8.35 -21.81
CA HIS A 75 15.54 9.06 -21.55
C HIS A 75 16.46 8.97 -22.78
N VAL A 76 16.75 10.11 -23.39
CA VAL A 76 17.75 10.23 -24.46
C VAL A 76 19.00 10.84 -23.86
N THR A 77 20.09 10.10 -23.88
CA THR A 77 21.40 10.54 -23.34
C THR A 77 22.43 10.59 -24.45
N ARG A 78 23.23 11.67 -24.51
CA ARG A 78 24.48 11.73 -25.26
C ARG A 78 25.63 11.86 -24.28
N ASP A 79 26.59 10.97 -24.40
CA ASP A 79 27.87 11.11 -23.70
C ASP A 79 28.75 12.16 -24.42
N ASN A 80 29.19 13.19 -23.69
CA ASN A 80 29.94 14.31 -24.28
C ASN A 80 31.40 13.97 -24.64
N ARG A 81 31.89 12.77 -24.30
CA ARG A 81 33.25 12.33 -24.67
C ARG A 81 33.27 11.46 -25.92
N SER A 82 32.25 10.58 -26.04
CA SER A 82 32.17 9.60 -27.13
C SER A 82 31.17 9.98 -28.21
N ASP A 83 30.34 11.02 -27.97
CA ASP A 83 29.17 11.41 -28.76
C ASP A 83 28.15 10.27 -28.94
N ALA A 84 28.29 9.19 -28.18
CA ALA A 84 27.35 8.06 -28.22
C ALA A 84 26.00 8.47 -27.68
N VAL A 85 24.96 8.20 -28.48
CA VAL A 85 23.55 8.47 -28.11
C VAL A 85 22.89 7.16 -27.71
N THR A 86 22.24 7.16 -26.56
CA THR A 86 21.44 6.06 -26.06
C THR A 86 20.01 6.53 -25.79
N VAL A 87 19.04 5.72 -26.15
CA VAL A 87 17.61 5.95 -25.85
C VAL A 87 17.13 4.80 -25.00
N SER A 88 16.66 5.10 -23.80
CA SER A 88 16.19 4.09 -22.84
C SER A 88 14.94 4.56 -22.10
N ILE A 89 14.18 3.62 -21.59
CA ILE A 89 13.08 3.92 -20.66
C ILE A 89 13.70 4.13 -19.28
N GLU A 90 13.33 5.20 -18.56
CA GLU A 90 13.81 5.46 -17.21
C GLU A 90 13.27 4.39 -16.25
N GLY A 91 14.09 3.96 -15.33
CA GLY A 91 13.77 2.99 -14.28
C GLY A 91 14.92 2.05 -13.99
N ASP A 92 14.74 1.21 -12.97
CA ASP A 92 15.69 0.16 -12.63
C ASP A 92 15.52 -0.99 -13.64
N ALA A 93 16.60 -1.40 -14.31
CA ALA A 93 16.60 -2.45 -15.33
C ALA A 93 15.71 -2.23 -16.58
N LYS A 94 15.31 -1.00 -16.90
CA LYS A 94 14.45 -0.74 -18.07
C LYS A 94 15.23 -0.74 -19.38
N ALA A 95 14.51 -1.09 -20.45
CA ALA A 95 15.10 -1.46 -21.72
C ALA A 95 15.72 -0.28 -22.45
N THR A 96 16.84 -0.55 -23.14
CA THR A 96 17.50 0.38 -24.07
C THR A 96 17.09 0.04 -25.48
N TYR A 97 16.64 1.03 -26.26
CA TYR A 97 16.31 0.88 -27.66
C TYR A 97 17.57 0.65 -28.49
N LEU A 98 17.52 -0.27 -29.42
CA LEU A 98 18.52 -0.36 -30.46
C LEU A 98 18.41 0.84 -31.41
N PRO A 99 19.51 1.30 -32.08
CA PRO A 99 19.43 2.43 -33.00
C PRO A 99 18.37 2.28 -34.11
N SER A 100 18.12 1.04 -34.55
CA SER A 100 17.07 0.72 -35.52
C SER A 100 15.64 0.77 -34.97
N GLN A 101 15.48 0.81 -33.65
CA GLN A 101 14.20 0.83 -32.93
C GLN A 101 13.91 2.18 -32.29
N TYR A 102 14.74 3.21 -32.54
CA TYR A 102 14.51 4.51 -31.95
C TYR A 102 13.12 5.03 -32.28
N PRO A 103 12.39 5.55 -31.28
CA PRO A 103 11.07 6.13 -31.53
C PRO A 103 11.12 7.25 -32.57
N ALA A 104 10.06 7.42 -33.36
CA ALA A 104 10.00 8.41 -34.44
C ALA A 104 10.28 9.86 -34.01
N TRP A 105 10.11 10.18 -32.73
CA TRP A 105 10.42 11.49 -32.16
C TRP A 105 11.90 11.69 -31.80
N VAL A 106 12.77 10.69 -31.98
CA VAL A 106 14.22 10.78 -31.86
C VAL A 106 14.82 10.55 -33.24
N GLN A 107 15.48 11.55 -33.80
CA GLN A 107 16.15 11.48 -35.09
C GLN A 107 17.63 11.71 -34.88
N THR A 108 18.45 10.77 -35.31
CA THR A 108 19.92 10.83 -35.23
C THR A 108 20.52 10.77 -36.63
N GLY A 109 21.43 11.69 -36.96
CA GLY A 109 22.09 11.70 -38.26
C GLY A 109 23.09 12.84 -38.40
N GLY A 110 24.21 12.60 -39.08
CA GLY A 110 25.21 13.64 -39.33
C GLY A 110 25.82 14.30 -38.11
N GLY A 111 25.91 13.61 -36.96
CA GLY A 111 26.38 14.17 -35.68
C GLY A 111 25.34 15.08 -34.96
N ILE A 112 24.13 15.11 -35.46
CA ILE A 112 23.02 15.88 -34.87
C ILE A 112 21.99 14.90 -34.35
N THR A 113 21.49 15.13 -33.13
CA THR A 113 20.34 14.40 -32.53
C THR A 113 19.21 15.39 -32.28
N THR A 114 18.08 15.16 -32.90
CA THR A 114 16.87 15.97 -32.71
C THR A 114 15.83 15.18 -31.95
N ILE A 115 15.28 15.75 -30.89
CA ILE A 115 14.33 15.13 -29.96
C ILE A 115 13.09 16.02 -29.91
N ASP A 116 11.97 15.50 -30.41
CA ASP A 116 10.67 16.17 -30.34
C ASP A 116 9.95 15.75 -29.05
N LEU A 117 9.80 16.68 -28.11
CA LEU A 117 9.08 16.46 -26.86
C LEU A 117 7.57 16.66 -27.01
N GLY A 118 7.10 17.08 -28.19
CA GLY A 118 5.71 17.40 -28.48
C GLY A 118 5.36 18.88 -28.27
N GLN A 119 4.23 19.31 -28.83
CA GLN A 119 3.72 20.68 -28.73
C GLN A 119 4.73 21.76 -29.17
N GLY A 120 5.66 21.44 -30.10
CA GLY A 120 6.69 22.37 -30.57
C GLY A 120 7.92 22.49 -29.69
N HIS A 121 8.02 21.68 -28.63
CA HIS A 121 9.24 21.59 -27.81
C HIS A 121 10.26 20.69 -28.50
N ILE A 122 11.36 21.26 -28.99
CA ILE A 122 12.40 20.55 -29.76
C ILE A 122 13.74 20.72 -29.06
N VAL A 123 14.40 19.63 -28.75
CA VAL A 123 15.78 19.61 -28.25
C VAL A 123 16.70 19.09 -29.34
N THR A 124 17.81 19.79 -29.59
CA THR A 124 18.83 19.38 -30.57
C THR A 124 20.20 19.32 -29.90
N TYR A 125 20.89 18.19 -30.07
CA TYR A 125 22.28 18.05 -29.70
C TYR A 125 23.16 18.16 -30.96
N ASP A 126 24.19 18.96 -30.90
CA ASP A 126 25.18 19.10 -31.97
C ASP A 126 26.61 19.13 -31.40
N ALA A 127 27.61 19.22 -32.27
CA ALA A 127 29.00 19.28 -31.87
C ALA A 127 29.37 20.53 -31.03
N ARG A 128 28.52 21.57 -31.02
CA ARG A 128 28.78 22.84 -30.29
C ARG A 128 28.16 22.81 -28.89
N GLY A 129 27.21 21.91 -28.67
CA GLY A 129 26.47 21.83 -27.40
C GLY A 129 25.06 21.29 -27.53
N ALA A 130 24.10 22.00 -27.00
CA ALA A 130 22.70 21.63 -27.11
C ALA A 130 21.81 22.87 -27.18
N ARG A 131 20.71 22.74 -27.93
CA ARG A 131 19.71 23.79 -28.12
C ARG A 131 18.34 23.26 -27.76
N TYR A 132 17.58 24.05 -27.01
CA TYR A 132 16.21 23.71 -26.67
C TYR A 132 15.27 24.85 -27.10
N ALA A 133 14.42 24.57 -28.08
CA ALA A 133 13.37 25.49 -28.52
C ALA A 133 12.11 25.29 -27.66
N VAL A 134 11.73 26.31 -26.90
CA VAL A 134 10.57 26.32 -26.01
C VAL A 134 9.52 27.28 -26.57
N PRO A 135 8.32 26.79 -26.97
CA PRO A 135 7.24 27.64 -27.48
C PRO A 135 6.84 28.70 -26.45
N GLY A 136 6.66 29.91 -26.94
CA GLY A 136 6.27 31.09 -26.11
C GLY A 136 7.40 31.71 -25.29
N TYR A 137 8.58 31.05 -25.17
CA TYR A 137 9.74 31.61 -24.49
C TYR A 137 10.90 31.91 -25.45
N GLY A 138 11.21 30.99 -26.36
CA GLY A 138 12.30 31.13 -27.31
C GLY A 138 13.29 29.99 -27.28
N VAL A 139 14.52 30.26 -27.77
CA VAL A 139 15.57 29.25 -27.87
C VAL A 139 16.56 29.39 -26.71
N ILE A 140 16.83 28.31 -26.05
CA ILE A 140 17.84 28.15 -25.01
C ILE A 140 19.03 27.44 -25.66
N ASP A 141 20.19 28.11 -25.74
CA ASP A 141 21.43 27.56 -26.30
C ASP A 141 22.45 27.36 -25.17
N ILE A 142 23.01 26.16 -25.09
CA ILE A 142 23.97 25.77 -24.05
C ILE A 142 25.21 25.26 -24.71
N GLN A 143 26.33 25.92 -24.44
CA GLN A 143 27.64 25.59 -25.00
C GLN A 143 28.68 25.38 -23.89
N PRO A 144 29.48 24.31 -23.95
CA PRO A 144 30.64 24.16 -23.07
C PRO A 144 31.76 25.11 -23.52
N ARG A 145 32.26 25.94 -22.60
CA ARG A 145 33.35 26.84 -22.86
C ARG A 145 34.26 26.96 -21.62
N ASP A 146 35.55 26.73 -21.80
CA ASP A 146 36.56 26.89 -20.74
C ASP A 146 36.23 26.12 -19.43
N GLY A 147 35.67 24.92 -19.57
CA GLY A 147 35.27 24.04 -18.43
C GLY A 147 34.00 24.49 -17.70
N LYS A 148 33.30 25.51 -18.16
CA LYS A 148 31.98 25.97 -17.69
C LYS A 148 30.93 25.80 -18.77
N LEU A 149 29.66 25.87 -18.34
CA LEU A 149 28.53 25.87 -19.24
C LEU A 149 28.02 27.30 -19.43
N LEU A 150 28.01 27.76 -20.67
CA LEU A 150 27.50 29.06 -21.06
C LEU A 150 26.03 28.90 -21.49
N LEU A 151 25.13 29.65 -20.86
CA LEU A 151 23.74 29.73 -21.23
C LEU A 151 23.47 31.00 -22.03
N THR A 152 22.86 30.84 -23.20
CA THR A 152 22.26 31.95 -23.97
C THR A 152 20.77 31.71 -24.08
N ALA A 153 19.98 32.58 -23.47
CA ALA A 153 18.53 32.47 -23.42
C ALA A 153 17.87 33.87 -23.37
N PRO A 154 16.60 34.01 -23.76
CA PRO A 154 15.83 35.22 -23.54
C PRO A 154 15.81 35.64 -22.07
N GLN A 155 15.82 36.95 -21.82
CA GLN A 155 15.76 37.51 -20.46
C GLN A 155 14.34 38.01 -20.15
N PRO A 156 13.86 37.94 -18.91
CA PRO A 156 14.53 37.33 -17.74
C PRO A 156 14.52 35.81 -17.78
N VAL A 157 15.55 35.17 -17.14
CA VAL A 157 15.60 33.69 -17.02
C VAL A 157 14.57 33.26 -15.97
N PRO A 158 13.61 32.43 -16.34
CA PRO A 158 12.56 31.97 -15.42
C PRO A 158 13.02 30.87 -14.46
N ASP A 159 12.29 30.66 -13.35
CA ASP A 159 12.63 29.71 -12.28
C ASP A 159 12.68 28.23 -12.71
N TRP A 160 12.04 27.86 -13.85
CA TRP A 160 12.11 26.50 -14.39
C TRP A 160 13.42 26.22 -15.16
N ILE A 161 14.31 27.21 -15.28
CA ILE A 161 15.69 27.05 -15.77
C ILE A 161 16.65 27.18 -14.59
N ASN A 162 17.27 26.09 -14.20
CA ASN A 162 18.29 26.10 -13.14
C ASN A 162 19.68 26.10 -13.77
N VAL A 163 20.50 27.07 -13.39
CA VAL A 163 21.82 27.32 -13.96
C VAL A 163 22.90 27.21 -12.87
N THR A 164 23.87 26.34 -13.10
CA THR A 164 25.10 26.24 -12.32
C THR A 164 26.29 26.13 -13.24
N ASP A 165 27.51 26.37 -12.77
CA ASP A 165 28.74 26.27 -13.57
C ASP A 165 28.96 24.89 -14.20
N THR A 166 28.37 23.83 -13.63
CA THR A 166 28.61 22.45 -14.03
C THR A 166 27.40 21.75 -14.62
N ARG A 167 26.19 22.33 -14.45
CA ARG A 167 24.93 21.75 -14.90
C ARG A 167 23.91 22.84 -15.18
N ILE A 168 23.25 22.75 -16.31
CA ILE A 168 22.07 23.55 -16.65
C ILE A 168 20.91 22.58 -16.83
N SER A 169 19.77 22.85 -16.21
CA SER A 169 18.56 22.03 -16.36
C SER A 169 17.34 22.88 -16.63
N VAL A 170 16.52 22.40 -17.55
CA VAL A 170 15.27 23.03 -17.98
C VAL A 170 14.16 22.03 -17.76
N THR A 171 13.13 22.40 -16.99
CA THR A 171 12.00 21.52 -16.68
C THR A 171 10.72 22.14 -17.22
N THR A 172 10.04 21.45 -18.13
CA THR A 172 8.76 21.85 -18.74
C THR A 172 7.72 20.75 -18.52
N PRO A 173 6.43 21.01 -18.72
CA PRO A 173 5.40 19.96 -18.65
C PRO A 173 5.61 18.81 -19.66
N GLN A 174 6.30 19.06 -20.79
CA GLN A 174 6.54 18.09 -21.85
C GLN A 174 7.76 17.19 -21.55
N GLY A 175 8.67 17.66 -20.70
CA GLY A 175 9.86 16.92 -20.37
C GLY A 175 10.92 17.73 -19.63
N ARG A 176 12.00 17.06 -19.31
CA ARG A 176 13.15 17.65 -18.64
C ARG A 176 14.38 17.54 -19.54
N PHE A 177 15.09 18.63 -19.68
CA PHE A 177 16.37 18.68 -20.35
C PHE A 177 17.47 19.03 -19.33
N ALA A 178 18.61 18.39 -19.41
CA ALA A 178 19.76 18.70 -18.57
C ALA A 178 21.07 18.56 -19.36
N TYR A 179 21.93 19.56 -19.24
CA TYR A 179 23.30 19.55 -19.78
C TYR A 179 24.30 19.53 -18.61
N SER A 180 25.19 18.57 -18.58
CA SER A 180 26.30 18.50 -17.64
C SER A 180 27.63 18.41 -18.39
N ARG A 181 28.77 18.49 -17.69
CA ARG A 181 30.08 18.33 -18.32
C ARG A 181 30.27 16.97 -19.01
N SER A 182 29.70 15.90 -18.44
CA SER A 182 29.91 14.53 -18.94
C SER A 182 28.86 14.10 -19.95
N LYS A 183 27.63 14.60 -19.85
CA LYS A 183 26.50 14.13 -20.66
C LYS A 183 25.44 15.19 -20.85
N VAL A 184 24.65 15.01 -21.92
CA VAL A 184 23.38 15.72 -22.17
C VAL A 184 22.26 14.71 -22.03
N GLU A 185 21.20 15.08 -21.35
CA GLU A 185 20.07 14.22 -21.03
C GLU A 185 18.75 14.93 -21.36
N THR A 186 17.86 14.24 -22.05
CA THR A 186 16.49 14.71 -22.28
C THR A 186 15.52 13.60 -21.90
N PHE A 187 14.56 13.93 -21.04
CA PHE A 187 13.48 13.07 -20.62
C PHE A 187 12.19 13.52 -21.27
N ARG A 188 11.56 12.64 -22.01
CA ARG A 188 10.21 12.84 -22.52
C ARG A 188 9.20 12.11 -21.63
N TYR A 189 8.15 12.81 -21.21
CA TYR A 189 7.06 12.25 -20.42
C TYR A 189 5.98 11.71 -21.35
N GLN A 190 5.58 10.49 -21.16
CA GLN A 190 4.60 9.79 -21.99
C GLN A 190 3.56 9.11 -21.11
N PRO A 191 2.26 9.21 -21.46
CA PRO A 191 1.21 8.53 -20.70
C PRO A 191 1.26 7.03 -20.93
N GLY A 192 0.91 6.26 -19.89
CA GLY A 192 0.81 4.81 -19.94
C GLY A 192 1.92 4.09 -19.19
N TRP A 193 1.88 2.77 -19.28
CA TRP A 193 2.85 1.84 -18.70
C TRP A 193 3.67 1.23 -19.84
N ALA A 194 4.92 1.69 -19.98
CA ALA A 194 5.80 1.21 -21.04
C ALA A 194 6.10 -0.28 -20.87
N LEU A 195 6.09 -1.03 -21.97
CA LEU A 195 6.47 -2.45 -22.02
C LEU A 195 5.68 -3.37 -21.06
N PHE A 196 4.49 -2.94 -20.61
CA PHE A 196 3.69 -3.71 -19.64
C PHE A 196 3.35 -5.12 -20.14
N PHE A 197 2.97 -5.23 -21.40
CA PHE A 197 2.61 -6.54 -21.97
C PHE A 197 3.81 -7.28 -22.58
N PHE A 198 4.66 -6.57 -23.32
CA PHE A 198 5.76 -7.17 -24.07
C PHE A 198 6.98 -6.25 -24.03
N THR A 199 8.17 -6.86 -23.90
CA THR A 199 9.46 -6.16 -23.94
C THR A 199 9.84 -5.80 -25.38
N LEU A 200 10.87 -4.94 -25.56
CA LEU A 200 11.37 -4.52 -26.89
C LEU A 200 11.83 -5.68 -27.76
N ASP A 201 12.32 -6.76 -27.16
CA ASP A 201 12.86 -7.93 -27.85
C ASP A 201 11.75 -8.94 -28.22
N SER A 202 10.53 -8.75 -27.70
CA SER A 202 9.42 -9.66 -27.95
C SER A 202 8.90 -9.50 -29.38
N PRO A 203 8.59 -10.59 -30.11
CA PRO A 203 7.97 -10.52 -31.43
C PRO A 203 6.55 -9.92 -31.41
N PHE A 204 5.98 -9.74 -30.23
CA PHE A 204 4.66 -9.15 -29.99
C PHE A 204 4.73 -7.66 -29.65
N TYR A 205 5.91 -7.10 -29.50
CA TYR A 205 6.09 -5.67 -29.24
C TYR A 205 5.53 -4.82 -30.39
N ASP A 206 4.96 -3.66 -30.05
CA ASP A 206 4.41 -2.67 -30.98
C ASP A 206 3.30 -3.22 -31.94
N LYS A 207 2.66 -4.34 -31.57
CA LYS A 207 1.54 -4.90 -32.33
C LYS A 207 0.22 -4.33 -31.83
N SER A 208 -0.66 -3.93 -32.76
CA SER A 208 -2.04 -3.59 -32.43
C SER A 208 -2.82 -4.83 -31.94
N ILE A 209 -3.89 -4.59 -31.19
CA ILE A 209 -4.78 -5.68 -30.70
C ILE A 209 -5.26 -6.57 -31.86
N GLY A 210 -5.60 -5.98 -33.02
CA GLY A 210 -5.99 -6.73 -34.20
C GLY A 210 -4.88 -7.61 -34.76
N GLN A 211 -3.64 -7.13 -34.78
CA GLN A 211 -2.46 -7.91 -35.20
C GLN A 211 -2.16 -9.04 -34.20
N LEU A 212 -2.27 -8.78 -32.89
CA LEU A 212 -2.12 -9.82 -31.88
C LEU A 212 -3.19 -10.90 -32.00
N ALA A 213 -4.45 -10.52 -32.24
CA ALA A 213 -5.53 -11.48 -32.49
C ALA A 213 -5.30 -12.30 -33.76
N ALA A 214 -4.82 -11.69 -34.83
CA ALA A 214 -4.47 -12.41 -36.05
C ALA A 214 -3.31 -13.40 -35.85
N LEU A 215 -2.33 -13.05 -35.04
CA LEU A 215 -1.22 -13.94 -34.68
C LEU A 215 -1.69 -15.16 -33.87
N LEU A 216 -2.74 -15.06 -33.05
CA LEU A 216 -3.27 -16.20 -32.30
C LEU A 216 -3.75 -17.33 -33.20
N THR A 217 -4.32 -16.98 -34.35
CA THR A 217 -4.87 -17.94 -35.37
C THR A 217 -3.91 -18.17 -36.53
N GLY A 218 -2.80 -17.44 -36.61
CA GLY A 218 -1.80 -17.50 -37.65
C GLY A 218 -0.80 -18.65 -37.52
N PRO A 219 0.19 -18.71 -38.45
CA PRO A 219 1.29 -19.67 -38.36
C PRO A 219 2.04 -19.55 -37.03
N ARG A 220 2.54 -20.66 -36.52
CA ARG A 220 3.34 -20.69 -35.30
C ARG A 220 4.63 -19.92 -35.51
N LEU A 221 4.89 -18.94 -34.62
CA LEU A 221 6.16 -18.21 -34.57
C LEU A 221 7.28 -19.05 -33.94
N ASP A 222 6.92 -19.91 -32.99
CA ASP A 222 7.79 -20.90 -32.38
C ASP A 222 7.25 -22.31 -32.68
N PRO A 223 8.03 -23.18 -33.32
CA PRO A 223 7.59 -24.56 -33.63
C PRO A 223 7.21 -25.37 -32.37
N ALA A 224 7.82 -25.07 -31.21
CA ALA A 224 7.65 -25.85 -30.00
C ALA A 224 6.35 -25.55 -29.25
N ARG A 225 5.71 -24.41 -29.51
CA ARG A 225 4.54 -23.93 -28.72
C ARG A 225 3.54 -23.17 -29.60
N SER A 226 2.30 -23.07 -29.13
CA SER A 226 1.30 -22.24 -29.80
C SER A 226 1.61 -20.74 -29.58
N ASN A 227 1.15 -19.88 -30.50
CA ASN A 227 1.34 -18.43 -30.36
C ASN A 227 0.69 -17.88 -29.09
N ALA A 228 -0.44 -18.44 -28.64
CA ALA A 228 -1.08 -18.07 -27.37
C ALA A 228 -0.19 -18.41 -26.16
N ALA A 229 0.42 -19.60 -26.15
CA ALA A 229 1.34 -20.00 -25.09
C ALA A 229 2.61 -19.14 -25.11
N TYR A 230 3.07 -18.75 -26.30
CA TYR A 230 4.21 -17.87 -26.46
C TYR A 230 3.90 -16.47 -25.93
N MET A 231 2.77 -15.87 -26.31
CA MET A 231 2.32 -14.58 -25.76
C MET A 231 2.20 -14.61 -24.24
N ALA A 232 1.58 -15.65 -23.68
CA ALA A 232 1.43 -15.80 -22.24
C ALA A 232 2.79 -15.94 -21.53
N SER A 233 3.73 -16.67 -22.15
CA SER A 233 5.10 -16.80 -21.63
C SER A 233 5.87 -15.47 -21.65
N GLU A 234 5.75 -14.69 -22.74
CA GLU A 234 6.38 -13.37 -22.84
C GLU A 234 5.83 -12.38 -21.82
N PHE A 235 4.50 -12.39 -21.62
CA PHE A 235 3.87 -11.60 -20.58
C PHE A 235 4.34 -12.03 -19.18
N TRP A 236 4.28 -13.33 -18.89
CA TRP A 236 4.61 -13.87 -17.56
C TRP A 236 6.06 -13.65 -17.17
N ASN A 237 6.98 -13.83 -18.12
CA ASN A 237 8.40 -13.66 -17.92
C ASN A 237 8.92 -12.28 -18.34
N ASN A 238 8.03 -11.27 -18.36
CA ASN A 238 8.42 -9.92 -18.72
C ASN A 238 9.52 -9.41 -17.78
N SER A 239 10.68 -9.10 -18.34
CA SER A 239 11.86 -8.68 -17.58
C SER A 239 11.80 -7.26 -17.03
N GLN A 240 10.78 -6.48 -17.40
CA GLN A 240 10.55 -5.12 -16.92
C GLN A 240 9.57 -5.08 -15.75
N TRP A 241 8.46 -5.80 -15.88
CA TRP A 241 7.35 -5.78 -14.92
C TRP A 241 7.34 -6.99 -13.99
N HIS A 242 8.14 -8.02 -14.29
CA HIS A 242 8.28 -9.22 -13.46
C HIS A 242 6.96 -9.84 -13.00
N HIS A 243 5.97 -9.94 -13.91
CA HIS A 243 4.61 -10.38 -13.54
C HIS A 243 4.58 -11.70 -12.78
N GLY A 244 5.46 -12.65 -13.13
CA GLY A 244 5.59 -13.92 -12.41
C GLY A 244 6.04 -13.74 -10.97
N ASP A 245 7.06 -12.90 -10.73
CA ASP A 245 7.58 -12.62 -9.40
C ASP A 245 6.56 -11.85 -8.56
N VAL A 246 5.85 -10.91 -9.20
CA VAL A 246 4.77 -10.13 -8.54
C VAL A 246 3.62 -11.05 -8.12
N ALA A 247 3.20 -11.98 -8.99
CA ALA A 247 2.16 -12.95 -8.66
C ALA A 247 2.60 -13.88 -7.51
N TRP A 248 3.87 -14.30 -7.51
CA TRP A 248 4.44 -15.07 -6.41
C TRP A 248 4.46 -14.27 -5.10
N ALA A 249 4.88 -13.01 -5.15
CA ALA A 249 4.90 -12.12 -3.99
C ALA A 249 3.50 -11.85 -3.41
N LEU A 250 2.48 -11.75 -4.26
CA LEU A 250 1.07 -11.70 -3.81
C LEU A 250 0.67 -12.99 -3.10
N PHE A 251 1.01 -14.15 -3.68
CA PHE A 251 0.75 -15.45 -3.06
C PHE A 251 1.45 -15.58 -1.71
N GLU A 252 2.73 -15.18 -1.60
CA GLU A 252 3.46 -15.16 -0.32
C GLU A 252 2.77 -14.29 0.73
N THR A 253 2.24 -13.13 0.34
CA THR A 253 1.51 -12.24 1.25
C THR A 253 0.24 -12.90 1.80
N VAL A 254 -0.54 -13.55 0.94
CA VAL A 254 -1.72 -14.31 1.34
C VAL A 254 -1.32 -15.50 2.21
N LEU A 255 -0.24 -16.20 1.86
CA LEU A 255 0.28 -17.32 2.63
C LEU A 255 0.74 -16.90 4.04
N MET A 256 1.44 -15.77 4.17
CA MET A 256 1.80 -15.19 5.47
C MET A 256 0.56 -14.95 6.34
N ALA A 257 -0.45 -14.30 5.79
CA ALA A 257 -1.72 -14.03 6.48
C ALA A 257 -2.41 -15.33 6.89
N PHE A 258 -2.48 -16.30 5.98
CA PHE A 258 -3.12 -17.59 6.23
C PHE A 258 -2.40 -18.39 7.32
N LEU A 259 -1.09 -18.60 7.18
CA LEU A 259 -0.31 -19.38 8.15
C LEU A 259 -0.31 -18.69 9.53
N GLY A 260 -0.16 -17.38 9.57
CA GLY A 260 -0.21 -16.62 10.82
C GLY A 260 -1.55 -16.77 11.53
N THR A 261 -2.65 -16.53 10.81
CA THR A 261 -4.01 -16.59 11.38
C THR A 261 -4.42 -18.01 11.77
N MET A 262 -4.19 -19.01 10.89
CA MET A 262 -4.53 -20.40 11.18
C MET A 262 -3.66 -20.96 12.31
N GLY A 263 -2.36 -20.68 12.29
CA GLY A 263 -1.44 -21.07 13.36
C GLY A 263 -1.85 -20.46 14.71
N ALA A 264 -2.19 -19.18 14.73
CA ALA A 264 -2.69 -18.52 15.93
C ALA A 264 -3.96 -19.16 16.47
N ALA A 265 -4.93 -19.46 15.59
CA ALA A 265 -6.19 -20.10 15.99
C ALA A 265 -5.94 -21.53 16.58
N LEU A 266 -5.06 -22.31 15.94
CA LEU A 266 -4.70 -23.65 16.40
C LEU A 266 -4.03 -23.64 17.79
N ILE A 267 -3.15 -22.68 18.05
CA ILE A 267 -2.47 -22.53 19.35
C ILE A 267 -3.44 -21.95 20.39
N ALA A 268 -4.20 -20.93 20.00
CA ALA A 268 -5.11 -20.22 20.92
C ALA A 268 -6.25 -21.12 21.42
N LEU A 269 -6.78 -22.02 20.60
CA LEU A 269 -7.94 -22.84 20.96
C LEU A 269 -7.69 -23.70 22.21
N PRO A 270 -6.66 -24.55 22.30
CA PRO A 270 -6.39 -25.35 23.53
C PRO A 270 -6.06 -24.44 24.74
N LEU A 271 -5.34 -23.33 24.51
CA LEU A 271 -4.99 -22.41 25.60
C LEU A 271 -6.22 -21.63 26.11
N ALA A 272 -7.20 -21.39 25.26
CA ALA A 272 -8.46 -20.75 25.64
C ALA A 272 -9.26 -21.58 26.65
N PHE A 273 -9.22 -22.92 26.57
CA PHE A 273 -9.83 -23.80 27.59
C PHE A 273 -9.18 -23.60 28.97
N LEU A 274 -7.86 -23.35 29.03
CA LEU A 274 -7.18 -23.06 30.28
C LEU A 274 -7.47 -21.63 30.81
N ALA A 275 -7.88 -20.72 29.95
CA ALA A 275 -8.24 -19.36 30.31
C ALA A 275 -9.73 -19.17 30.63
N ALA A 276 -10.60 -20.09 30.19
CA ALA A 276 -12.06 -19.99 30.39
C ALA A 276 -12.46 -20.42 31.81
N ARG A 277 -13.36 -19.63 32.44
CA ARG A 277 -13.82 -19.86 33.82
C ARG A 277 -14.42 -21.25 34.03
N ASN A 278 -15.15 -21.74 33.02
CA ASN A 278 -15.89 -23.00 33.10
C ASN A 278 -14.99 -24.25 32.96
N PHE A 279 -13.76 -24.08 32.41
CA PHE A 279 -12.88 -25.22 32.07
C PHE A 279 -11.53 -25.18 32.78
N ALA A 280 -11.10 -24.01 33.27
CA ALA A 280 -9.80 -23.86 33.92
C ALA A 280 -9.72 -24.70 35.19
N PRO A 281 -8.67 -25.54 35.35
CA PRO A 281 -8.53 -26.42 36.52
C PRO A 281 -8.34 -25.68 37.83
N LEU A 282 -7.66 -24.51 37.77
CA LEU A 282 -7.36 -23.64 38.92
C LEU A 282 -7.54 -22.19 38.55
N ARG A 283 -7.94 -21.36 39.52
CA ARG A 283 -8.06 -19.88 39.32
C ARG A 283 -6.72 -19.22 38.93
N SER A 284 -5.61 -19.72 39.46
CA SER A 284 -4.25 -19.26 39.15
C SER A 284 -3.89 -19.54 37.70
N VAL A 285 -4.19 -20.73 37.18
CA VAL A 285 -3.95 -21.10 35.78
C VAL A 285 -4.72 -20.18 34.86
N ARG A 286 -6.02 -19.97 35.12
CA ARG A 286 -6.85 -19.03 34.39
C ARG A 286 -6.25 -17.63 34.36
N LEU A 287 -5.81 -17.13 35.52
CA LEU A 287 -5.23 -15.79 35.62
C LEU A 287 -3.96 -15.68 34.78
N VAL A 288 -3.06 -16.64 34.85
CA VAL A 288 -1.81 -16.67 34.10
C VAL A 288 -2.08 -16.61 32.58
N PHE A 289 -2.95 -17.49 32.07
CA PHE A 289 -3.24 -17.51 30.63
C PHE A 289 -3.96 -16.25 30.16
N ARG A 290 -4.86 -15.66 30.95
CA ARG A 290 -5.49 -14.38 30.60
C ARG A 290 -4.47 -13.24 30.56
N ARG A 291 -3.53 -13.18 31.50
CA ARG A 291 -2.47 -12.18 31.48
C ARG A 291 -1.48 -12.41 30.33
N LEU A 292 -1.19 -13.67 30.01
CA LEU A 292 -0.38 -14.00 28.86
C LEU A 292 -1.03 -13.49 27.55
N PHE A 293 -2.32 -13.75 27.35
CA PHE A 293 -3.05 -13.23 26.20
C PHE A 293 -3.11 -11.70 26.18
N ASP A 294 -3.34 -11.05 27.32
CA ASP A 294 -3.33 -9.61 27.43
C ASP A 294 -1.96 -9.00 27.07
N PHE A 295 -0.87 -9.66 27.48
CA PHE A 295 0.50 -9.26 27.15
C PHE A 295 0.80 -9.42 25.65
N VAL A 296 0.56 -10.63 25.12
CA VAL A 296 0.92 -10.97 23.73
C VAL A 296 0.16 -10.09 22.72
N ARG A 297 -1.15 -9.87 22.91
CA ARG A 297 -1.94 -8.98 22.07
C ARG A 297 -1.68 -7.49 22.31
N GLY A 298 -1.15 -7.13 23.47
CA GLY A 298 -0.80 -5.73 23.82
C GLY A 298 0.44 -5.24 23.11
N VAL A 299 1.27 -6.16 22.59
CA VAL A 299 2.44 -5.83 21.76
C VAL A 299 1.98 -5.82 20.30
N ASP A 300 2.19 -4.69 19.63
CA ASP A 300 1.81 -4.54 18.21
C ASP A 300 2.55 -5.52 17.30
N GLY A 301 1.89 -5.98 16.24
CA GLY A 301 2.45 -6.92 15.28
C GLY A 301 3.75 -6.44 14.62
N LEU A 302 3.93 -5.13 14.43
CA LEU A 302 5.17 -4.57 13.89
C LEU A 302 6.35 -4.74 14.87
N ILE A 303 6.10 -4.64 16.18
CA ILE A 303 7.13 -4.85 17.20
C ILE A 303 7.55 -6.34 17.19
N TRP A 304 6.57 -7.27 17.17
CA TRP A 304 6.87 -8.70 17.01
C TRP A 304 7.65 -8.97 15.73
N THR A 305 7.30 -8.32 14.64
CA THR A 305 8.00 -8.42 13.36
C THR A 305 9.48 -8.06 13.49
N ILE A 306 9.81 -6.95 14.13
CA ILE A 306 11.19 -6.51 14.33
C ILE A 306 11.97 -7.50 15.22
N ILE A 307 11.37 -7.94 16.33
CA ILE A 307 12.00 -8.88 17.28
C ILE A 307 12.28 -10.22 16.59
N LEU A 308 11.27 -10.78 15.90
CA LEU A 308 11.39 -12.09 15.25
C LEU A 308 12.32 -12.03 14.04
N SER A 309 12.36 -10.93 13.30
CA SER A 309 13.31 -10.73 12.21
C SER A 309 14.76 -10.72 12.69
N ARG A 310 15.02 -10.23 13.90
CA ARG A 310 16.35 -10.30 14.51
C ARG A 310 16.71 -11.70 14.99
N ALA A 311 15.72 -12.48 15.42
CA ALA A 311 15.93 -13.83 15.94
C ALA A 311 16.05 -14.90 14.83
N PHE A 312 15.20 -14.84 13.81
CA PHE A 312 15.06 -15.86 12.76
C PHE A 312 15.53 -15.40 11.37
N GLY A 313 15.88 -14.11 11.23
CA GLY A 313 16.20 -13.50 9.95
C GLY A 313 14.95 -12.92 9.24
N PRO A 314 15.16 -12.11 8.21
CA PRO A 314 14.09 -11.54 7.39
C PRO A 314 13.46 -12.63 6.49
N GLY A 315 12.17 -12.48 6.15
CA GLY A 315 11.49 -13.35 5.20
C GLY A 315 10.01 -13.58 5.53
N PRO A 316 9.26 -14.22 4.61
CA PRO A 316 7.80 -14.39 4.74
C PRO A 316 7.39 -15.21 5.97
N MET A 317 8.19 -16.22 6.35
CA MET A 317 7.90 -17.02 7.54
C MET A 317 7.95 -16.20 8.82
N THR A 318 8.91 -15.28 8.93
CA THR A 318 9.01 -14.36 10.07
C THR A 318 7.79 -13.44 10.17
N GLY A 319 7.27 -12.99 9.03
CA GLY A 319 6.02 -12.24 8.97
C GLY A 319 4.81 -13.06 9.44
N ALA A 320 4.71 -14.32 9.00
CA ALA A 320 3.67 -15.23 9.48
C ALA A 320 3.76 -15.46 10.99
N LEU A 321 4.97 -15.62 11.54
CA LEU A 321 5.18 -15.79 13.00
C LEU A 321 4.79 -14.53 13.78
N ALA A 322 5.01 -13.34 13.25
CA ALA A 322 4.59 -12.10 13.89
C ALA A 322 3.06 -11.98 13.99
N ILE A 323 2.35 -12.34 12.93
CA ILE A 323 0.89 -12.43 12.91
C ILE A 323 0.42 -13.49 13.91
N LEU A 324 1.03 -14.67 13.88
CA LEU A 324 0.72 -15.78 14.78
C LEU A 324 0.84 -15.34 16.25
N MET A 325 1.91 -14.67 16.61
CA MET A 325 2.11 -14.18 17.98
C MET A 325 0.99 -13.22 18.39
N THR A 326 0.75 -12.16 17.64
CA THR A 326 -0.26 -11.14 17.96
C THR A 326 -1.67 -11.76 18.06
N ASP A 327 -2.04 -12.56 17.08
CA ASP A 327 -3.38 -13.12 16.98
C ASP A 327 -3.62 -14.25 17.97
N SER A 328 -2.59 -15.01 18.40
CA SER A 328 -2.75 -16.00 19.44
C SER A 328 -3.25 -15.41 20.77
N GLY A 329 -2.80 -14.18 21.11
CA GLY A 329 -3.32 -13.44 22.26
C GLY A 329 -4.77 -13.00 22.07
N THR A 330 -5.10 -12.52 20.88
CA THR A 330 -6.45 -12.04 20.54
C THR A 330 -7.45 -13.20 20.48
N PHE A 331 -7.13 -14.28 19.76
CA PHE A 331 -7.97 -15.46 19.68
C PHE A 331 -8.08 -16.16 21.05
N GLY A 332 -6.98 -16.24 21.81
CA GLY A 332 -7.00 -16.83 23.16
C GLY A 332 -8.02 -16.17 24.07
N LYS A 333 -8.11 -14.84 24.00
CA LYS A 333 -9.10 -14.09 24.74
C LYS A 333 -10.51 -14.29 24.20
N THR A 334 -10.75 -14.04 22.93
CA THR A 334 -12.09 -14.16 22.32
C THR A 334 -12.65 -15.57 22.39
N PHE A 335 -11.81 -16.59 22.19
CA PHE A 335 -12.20 -17.99 22.31
C PHE A 335 -12.52 -18.36 23.77
N SER A 336 -11.75 -17.85 24.73
CA SER A 336 -12.07 -18.09 26.16
C SER A 336 -13.39 -17.42 26.56
N GLU A 337 -13.72 -16.24 26.02
CA GLU A 337 -15.01 -15.59 26.23
C GLU A 337 -16.16 -16.37 25.57
N ALA A 338 -15.95 -16.89 24.37
CA ALA A 338 -16.94 -17.75 23.70
C ALA A 338 -17.20 -19.05 24.51
N LEU A 339 -16.15 -19.67 25.07
CA LEU A 339 -16.26 -20.83 25.94
C LEU A 339 -17.01 -20.52 27.25
N GLU A 340 -16.90 -19.32 27.79
CA GLU A 340 -17.62 -18.90 29.00
C GLU A 340 -19.12 -18.67 28.76
N ASN A 341 -19.54 -18.45 27.51
CA ASN A 341 -20.91 -18.12 27.12
C ASN A 341 -21.68 -19.30 26.51
N ILE A 342 -21.22 -20.55 26.65
CA ILE A 342 -21.92 -21.73 26.14
C ILE A 342 -23.16 -22.05 26.99
N ASP A 343 -24.12 -22.75 26.39
CA ASP A 343 -25.27 -23.30 27.12
C ASP A 343 -24.85 -24.57 27.87
N GLU A 344 -24.71 -24.44 29.18
CA GLU A 344 -24.31 -25.53 30.08
C GLU A 344 -25.31 -26.70 30.05
N ARG A 345 -26.61 -26.45 29.77
CA ARG A 345 -27.66 -27.51 29.71
C ARG A 345 -27.37 -28.53 28.61
N GLN A 346 -26.88 -28.06 27.45
CA GLN A 346 -26.49 -28.95 26.35
C GLN A 346 -25.30 -29.81 26.72
N VAL A 347 -24.30 -29.25 27.41
CA VAL A 347 -23.13 -29.95 27.87
C VAL A 347 -23.50 -31.00 28.94
N GLU A 348 -24.45 -30.64 29.84
CA GLU A 348 -24.93 -31.54 30.89
C GLU A 348 -25.78 -32.69 30.31
N GLY A 349 -26.57 -32.41 29.25
CA GLY A 349 -27.29 -33.47 28.51
C GLY A 349 -26.36 -34.51 27.91
N ILE A 350 -25.21 -34.11 27.38
CA ILE A 350 -24.17 -35.01 26.86
C ILE A 350 -23.47 -35.75 28.03
N ARG A 351 -23.24 -35.06 29.15
CA ARG A 351 -22.68 -35.68 30.35
C ARG A 351 -23.54 -36.79 30.90
N SER A 352 -24.87 -36.66 30.87
CA SER A 352 -25.81 -37.65 31.36
C SER A 352 -25.79 -38.97 30.57
N THR A 353 -25.26 -38.97 29.33
CA THR A 353 -25.05 -40.20 28.55
C THR A 353 -23.77 -40.96 28.93
N GLY A 354 -23.04 -40.54 29.98
CA GLY A 354 -21.77 -41.16 30.41
C GLY A 354 -20.53 -40.64 29.63
N ALA A 355 -20.65 -39.57 28.82
CA ALA A 355 -19.56 -39.06 28.02
C ALA A 355 -18.39 -38.54 28.87
N GLY A 356 -17.17 -38.91 28.52
CA GLY A 356 -15.93 -38.42 29.13
C GLY A 356 -15.65 -36.93 28.80
N PRO A 357 -14.65 -36.29 29.44
CA PRO A 357 -14.34 -34.88 29.26
C PRO A 357 -14.09 -34.47 27.81
N LEU A 358 -13.33 -35.27 27.06
CA LEU A 358 -13.02 -35.01 25.66
C LEU A 358 -14.25 -35.13 24.75
N GLN A 359 -15.13 -36.10 25.01
CA GLN A 359 -16.38 -36.27 24.28
C GLN A 359 -17.33 -35.13 24.54
N ARG A 360 -17.44 -34.63 25.78
CA ARG A 360 -18.19 -33.42 26.13
C ARG A 360 -17.67 -32.19 25.41
N ALA A 361 -16.35 -31.97 25.34
CA ALA A 361 -15.75 -30.91 24.60
C ALA A 361 -16.09 -30.99 23.11
N ARG A 362 -15.93 -32.20 22.51
CA ARG A 362 -16.16 -32.44 21.08
C ARG A 362 -17.62 -32.29 20.64
N PHE A 363 -18.55 -32.85 21.41
CA PHE A 363 -19.96 -32.93 21.01
C PHE A 363 -20.87 -31.91 21.69
N GLY A 364 -20.47 -31.37 22.84
CA GLY A 364 -21.25 -30.40 23.59
C GLY A 364 -20.75 -28.97 23.49
N VAL A 365 -19.44 -28.75 23.43
CA VAL A 365 -18.85 -27.42 23.48
C VAL A 365 -18.49 -26.92 22.09
N LEU A 366 -17.65 -27.67 21.35
CA LEU A 366 -17.16 -27.23 20.03
C LEU A 366 -18.26 -26.89 19.03
N PRO A 367 -19.38 -27.65 18.90
CA PRO A 367 -20.45 -27.27 17.97
C PRO A 367 -21.12 -25.92 18.29
N GLN A 368 -21.18 -25.54 19.57
CA GLN A 368 -21.76 -24.25 19.97
C GLN A 368 -20.86 -23.06 19.62
N ILE A 369 -19.54 -23.22 19.79
CA ILE A 369 -18.59 -22.12 19.57
C ILE A 369 -18.04 -22.08 18.15
N ALA A 370 -18.06 -23.18 17.39
CA ALA A 370 -17.47 -23.29 16.06
C ALA A 370 -17.93 -22.16 15.10
N PRO A 371 -19.20 -21.78 15.02
CA PRO A 371 -19.63 -20.67 14.16
C PRO A 371 -18.98 -19.33 14.55
N ILE A 372 -18.80 -19.09 15.86
CA ILE A 372 -18.18 -17.89 16.40
C ILE A 372 -16.67 -17.90 16.07
N LEU A 373 -16.00 -19.03 16.33
CA LEU A 373 -14.58 -19.19 16.04
C LEU A 373 -14.30 -18.99 14.54
N LEU A 374 -15.04 -19.67 13.68
CA LEU A 374 -14.89 -19.56 12.23
C LEU A 374 -15.13 -18.12 11.74
N SER A 375 -16.14 -17.45 12.28
CA SER A 375 -16.39 -16.05 11.96
C SER A 375 -15.21 -15.14 12.32
N GLN A 376 -14.62 -15.33 13.50
CA GLN A 376 -13.46 -14.58 13.97
C GLN A 376 -12.22 -14.90 13.12
N ILE A 377 -11.93 -16.16 12.88
CA ILE A 377 -10.78 -16.58 12.06
C ILE A 377 -10.86 -15.97 10.66
N LEU A 378 -12.03 -16.03 9.99
CA LEU A 378 -12.22 -15.47 8.67
C LEU A 378 -12.11 -13.93 8.66
N TYR A 379 -12.58 -13.26 9.70
CA TYR A 379 -12.43 -11.82 9.86
C TYR A 379 -10.96 -11.42 10.02
N TYR A 380 -10.21 -12.15 10.86
CA TYR A 380 -8.78 -11.87 11.04
C TYR A 380 -7.96 -12.26 9.81
N LEU A 381 -8.29 -13.32 9.09
CA LEU A 381 -7.64 -13.68 7.83
C LEU A 381 -7.73 -12.54 6.80
N GLU A 382 -8.90 -11.95 6.64
CA GLU A 382 -9.10 -10.77 5.78
C GLU A 382 -8.25 -9.58 6.27
N SER A 383 -8.35 -9.23 7.56
CA SER A 383 -7.59 -8.13 8.15
C SER A 383 -6.08 -8.34 8.02
N ASN A 384 -5.62 -9.56 8.26
CA ASN A 384 -4.20 -9.93 8.21
C ASN A 384 -3.63 -9.94 6.80
N THR A 385 -4.44 -10.09 5.76
CA THR A 385 -3.98 -9.93 4.38
C THR A 385 -3.47 -8.51 4.13
N ARG A 386 -4.12 -7.49 4.69
CA ARG A 386 -3.64 -6.10 4.65
C ARG A 386 -2.41 -5.90 5.53
N SER A 387 -2.46 -6.39 6.77
CA SER A 387 -1.33 -6.30 7.70
C SER A 387 -0.08 -7.01 7.17
N ALA A 388 -0.23 -8.15 6.51
CA ALA A 388 0.85 -8.91 5.89
C ALA A 388 1.60 -8.11 4.82
N THR A 389 0.91 -7.22 4.08
CA THR A 389 1.58 -6.30 3.14
C THR A 389 2.54 -5.35 3.85
N VAL A 390 2.11 -4.75 4.96
CA VAL A 390 2.95 -3.83 5.76
C VAL A 390 4.08 -4.59 6.47
N ILE A 391 3.78 -5.75 7.05
CA ILE A 391 4.75 -6.64 7.67
C ILE A 391 5.80 -7.07 6.65
N GLY A 392 5.37 -7.49 5.45
CA GLY A 392 6.26 -7.90 4.36
C GLY A 392 7.22 -6.81 3.91
N ALA A 393 6.79 -5.55 3.92
CA ALA A 393 7.65 -4.40 3.66
C ALA A 393 8.80 -4.26 4.68
N ILE A 394 8.58 -4.71 5.91
CA ILE A 394 9.57 -4.62 7.00
C ILE A 394 10.48 -5.86 7.04
N VAL A 395 9.92 -7.06 6.91
CA VAL A 395 10.69 -8.32 6.99
C VAL A 395 11.30 -8.76 5.67
N GLY A 396 11.01 -8.07 4.58
CA GLY A 396 11.56 -8.41 3.27
C GLY A 396 10.89 -9.62 2.63
N GLY A 397 9.57 -9.63 2.50
CA GLY A 397 8.80 -10.70 1.83
C GLY A 397 7.48 -10.23 1.26
N GLY A 398 6.96 -10.99 0.29
CA GLY A 398 5.69 -10.72 -0.36
C GLY A 398 5.65 -9.41 -1.15
N ILE A 399 4.44 -9.00 -1.52
CA ILE A 399 4.22 -7.78 -2.34
C ILE A 399 4.65 -6.49 -1.61
N GLY A 400 4.68 -6.49 -0.28
CA GLY A 400 5.14 -5.35 0.52
C GLY A 400 6.62 -5.04 0.29
N LEU A 401 7.46 -6.05 0.11
CA LEU A 401 8.87 -5.87 -0.24
C LEU A 401 9.02 -5.17 -1.60
N LEU A 402 8.35 -5.68 -2.64
CA LEU A 402 8.42 -5.12 -3.98
C LEU A 402 7.95 -3.66 -4.00
N LEU A 403 6.83 -3.38 -3.31
CA LEU A 403 6.32 -2.02 -3.17
C LEU A 403 7.34 -1.09 -2.50
N THR A 404 8.00 -1.54 -1.43
CA THR A 404 9.00 -0.74 -0.72
C THR A 404 10.23 -0.50 -1.58
N GLN A 405 10.70 -1.51 -2.31
CA GLN A 405 11.82 -1.39 -3.24
C GLN A 405 11.52 -0.37 -4.33
N ALA A 406 10.35 -0.45 -4.97
CA ALA A 406 9.93 0.52 -6.00
C ALA A 406 9.83 1.96 -5.45
N ILE A 407 9.32 2.16 -4.23
CA ILE A 407 9.28 3.48 -3.58
C ILE A 407 10.68 4.03 -3.31
N ILE A 408 11.62 3.19 -2.88
CA ILE A 408 12.99 3.62 -2.53
C ILE A 408 13.76 4.10 -3.76
N THR A 409 13.52 3.52 -4.94
CA THR A 409 14.17 3.96 -6.18
C THR A 409 13.78 5.37 -6.57
N GLN A 410 12.60 5.82 -6.22
CA GLN A 410 11.99 7.11 -6.59
C GLN A 410 11.92 7.36 -8.11
N LYS A 411 12.04 6.30 -8.91
CA LYS A 411 12.03 6.35 -10.38
C LYS A 411 10.88 5.54 -10.97
N ASP A 412 10.46 4.48 -10.27
CA ASP A 412 9.54 3.46 -10.77
C ASP A 412 8.15 3.65 -10.17
N TRP A 413 7.58 4.86 -10.32
CA TRP A 413 6.26 5.18 -9.76
C TRP A 413 5.13 4.43 -10.44
N GLU A 414 5.28 4.05 -11.69
CA GLU A 414 4.35 3.17 -12.39
C GLU A 414 4.33 1.76 -11.80
N ASP A 415 5.49 1.22 -11.36
CA ASP A 415 5.56 -0.06 -10.64
C ASP A 415 4.87 0.05 -9.28
N VAL A 416 5.05 1.17 -8.57
CA VAL A 416 4.32 1.46 -7.34
C VAL A 416 2.81 1.44 -7.57
N ALA A 417 2.33 2.10 -8.64
CA ALA A 417 0.91 2.11 -9.00
C ALA A 417 0.39 0.71 -9.34
N TYR A 418 1.17 -0.10 -10.04
CA TYR A 418 0.86 -1.48 -10.37
C TYR A 418 0.72 -2.33 -9.10
N TYR A 419 1.72 -2.30 -8.20
CA TYR A 419 1.67 -3.06 -6.96
C TYR A 419 0.54 -2.61 -6.04
N MET A 420 0.31 -1.30 -5.91
CA MET A 420 -0.84 -0.77 -5.15
C MET A 420 -2.18 -1.27 -5.71
N THR A 421 -2.35 -1.26 -7.03
CA THR A 421 -3.55 -1.77 -7.67
C THR A 421 -3.76 -3.25 -7.37
N LEU A 422 -2.72 -4.06 -7.48
CA LEU A 422 -2.79 -5.49 -7.19
C LEU A 422 -3.05 -5.78 -5.71
N ILE A 423 -2.47 -5.00 -4.79
CA ILE A 423 -2.75 -5.11 -3.35
C ILE A 423 -4.24 -4.84 -3.08
N VAL A 424 -4.81 -3.78 -3.66
CA VAL A 424 -6.23 -3.47 -3.51
C VAL A 424 -7.10 -4.61 -4.05
N LEU A 425 -6.80 -5.12 -5.24
CA LEU A 425 -7.53 -6.24 -5.83
C LEU A 425 -7.42 -7.52 -4.98
N MET A 426 -6.23 -7.82 -4.45
CA MET A 426 -5.99 -8.94 -3.54
C MET A 426 -6.85 -8.82 -2.28
N VAL A 427 -6.87 -7.65 -1.64
CA VAL A 427 -7.68 -7.40 -0.44
C VAL A 427 -9.17 -7.53 -0.74
N MET A 428 -9.65 -6.98 -1.86
CA MET A 428 -11.05 -7.12 -2.29
C MET A 428 -11.42 -8.58 -2.57
N ALA A 429 -10.52 -9.36 -3.18
CA ALA A 429 -10.71 -10.79 -3.41
C ALA A 429 -10.81 -11.56 -2.09
N MET A 430 -9.93 -11.26 -1.13
CA MET A 430 -9.93 -11.89 0.20
C MET A 430 -11.15 -11.53 1.01
N ASP A 431 -11.64 -10.28 0.97
CA ASP A 431 -12.90 -9.85 1.59
C ASP A 431 -14.09 -10.62 1.01
N SER A 432 -14.17 -10.70 -0.33
CA SER A 432 -15.21 -11.42 -1.03
C SER A 432 -15.22 -12.92 -0.70
N LEU A 433 -14.03 -13.55 -0.68
CA LEU A 433 -13.84 -14.96 -0.32
C LEU A 433 -14.23 -15.23 1.13
N SER A 434 -13.76 -14.39 2.05
CA SER A 434 -14.06 -14.47 3.48
C SER A 434 -15.57 -14.33 3.74
N GLY A 435 -16.21 -13.36 3.08
CA GLY A 435 -17.66 -13.15 3.15
C GLY A 435 -18.45 -14.33 2.57
N TRP A 436 -18.00 -14.92 1.45
CA TRP A 436 -18.63 -16.10 0.86
C TRP A 436 -18.49 -17.33 1.77
N LEU A 437 -17.30 -17.60 2.31
CA LEU A 437 -17.04 -18.70 3.24
C LEU A 437 -17.89 -18.57 4.52
N ARG A 438 -17.96 -17.36 5.07
CA ARG A 438 -18.78 -17.08 6.26
C ARG A 438 -20.25 -17.40 6.02
N ARG A 439 -20.80 -16.97 4.88
CA ARG A 439 -22.21 -17.29 4.54
C ARG A 439 -22.43 -18.78 4.40
N LYS A 440 -21.53 -19.50 3.75
CA LYS A 440 -21.67 -20.94 3.50
C LYS A 440 -21.47 -21.80 4.75
N LEU A 441 -20.51 -21.44 5.62
CA LEU A 441 -20.15 -22.22 6.79
C LEU A 441 -21.04 -21.95 8.02
N ILE A 442 -21.57 -20.72 8.13
CA ILE A 442 -22.32 -20.32 9.33
C ILE A 442 -23.83 -20.38 9.13
N LYS A 443 -24.36 -20.04 7.93
CA LYS A 443 -25.81 -20.03 7.68
C LYS A 443 -26.36 -21.40 7.20
N GLY A 444 -25.48 -22.36 6.88
CA GLY A 444 -25.90 -23.62 6.26
C GLY A 444 -26.40 -23.43 4.84
N PRO A 445 -26.71 -24.53 4.12
CA PRO A 445 -27.33 -24.46 2.81
C PRO A 445 -28.73 -23.87 2.88
#